data_81a34e6a8e2fc71a610bd82550794e87
#
_entry.id   81a34e6a8e2fc71a610bd82550794e87
#
_cell.length_a   1.000
_cell.length_b   1.000
_cell.length_c   1.000
_cell.angle_alpha   90.00
_cell.angle_beta   90.00
_cell.angle_gamma   90.00
#
_symmetry.space_group_name_H-M   'P 1'
#
loop_
_entity.id
_entity.type
_entity.pdbx_description
1 polymer ?
#
loop_
_entity_poly.entity_id
_entity_poly.type
_entity_poly.pdbx_seq_one_letter_code
_entity_poly.pdbx_strand_id
1 'polypeptide(L)'
;MAEWPILVMVLQEILSMRETEPKMDLLAIDDFDGELQQLIDWAIRMKNDDGFADSFKPLDGMSIGSIYEKPSTRTRVSFEVGVSKLGGQPLTLLANDIQLGKSESIADTAAVLSRFMDGITYRCFGHSDVQELAKHSSVPVINALSDMHHPCQAAADLMTISEKIDSVKGHVSWVGDGNNVLHDLMLACASLGIDIKYATPIGFEPDADIVSRAVTMASDLSLIHI
;
A
#
# COMPACT_ATOMS: atom_id res chain seq x y z
N MET A 1 -14.34 5.28 -7.75
CA MET A 1 -14.52 3.83 -7.53
C MET A 1 -13.88 3.46 -6.22
N ALA A 2 -14.40 2.48 -5.51
CA ALA A 2 -13.91 2.21 -4.16
C ALA A 2 -12.59 1.42 -4.23
N GLU A 3 -11.50 1.98 -3.75
CA GLU A 3 -10.16 1.37 -3.64
C GLU A 3 -10.10 0.33 -2.50
N TRP A 4 -11.16 0.23 -1.70
CA TRP A 4 -11.19 -0.61 -0.51
C TRP A 4 -10.89 -2.10 -0.73
N PRO A 5 -11.24 -2.76 -1.86
CA PRO A 5 -10.93 -4.18 -2.02
C PRO A 5 -9.43 -4.47 -2.00
N ILE A 6 -8.63 -3.61 -2.64
CA ILE A 6 -7.18 -3.79 -2.67
C ILE A 6 -6.54 -3.56 -1.29
N LEU A 7 -6.99 -2.51 -0.59
CA LEU A 7 -6.52 -2.22 0.78
C LEU A 7 -6.80 -3.36 1.75
N VAL A 8 -7.91 -4.01 1.52
CA VAL A 8 -8.44 -5.14 2.25
C VAL A 8 -7.57 -6.37 2.08
N MET A 9 -7.21 -6.68 0.84
CA MET A 9 -6.39 -7.86 0.53
C MET A 9 -4.95 -7.68 1.01
N VAL A 10 -4.41 -6.45 0.92
CA VAL A 10 -3.13 -6.06 1.53
C VAL A 10 -3.11 -6.37 3.03
N LEU A 11 -4.14 -5.96 3.75
CA LEU A 11 -4.26 -6.24 5.18
C LEU A 11 -4.32 -7.74 5.48
N GLN A 12 -5.04 -8.51 4.67
CA GLN A 12 -5.14 -9.96 4.88
C GLN A 12 -3.81 -10.66 4.67
N GLU A 13 -3.13 -10.41 3.55
CA GLU A 13 -1.86 -11.08 3.23
C GLU A 13 -0.86 -10.86 4.34
N ILE A 14 -0.67 -9.60 4.73
CA ILE A 14 0.24 -9.20 5.80
C ILE A 14 -0.14 -9.80 7.17
N LEU A 15 -1.43 -9.98 7.45
CA LEU A 15 -1.90 -10.48 8.76
C LEU A 15 -2.05 -12.01 8.81
N SER A 16 -2.21 -12.69 7.67
CA SER A 16 -2.34 -14.16 7.63
C SER A 16 -1.04 -14.89 7.97
N MET A 17 0.09 -14.25 7.83
CA MET A 17 1.43 -14.81 8.12
C MET A 17 1.79 -14.87 9.60
N ARG A 18 0.88 -14.48 10.52
CA ARG A 18 1.17 -14.32 11.97
C ARG A 18 1.61 -15.56 12.73
N GLU A 19 1.30 -16.76 12.27
CA GLU A 19 1.49 -17.96 13.11
C GLU A 19 2.87 -18.62 12.95
N THR A 20 3.63 -18.35 11.89
CA THR A 20 4.87 -19.09 11.62
C THR A 20 6.03 -18.27 11.05
N GLU A 21 5.85 -17.00 10.69
CA GLU A 21 6.86 -16.18 10.00
C GLU A 21 7.09 -14.81 10.66
N PRO A 22 8.26 -14.16 10.43
CA PRO A 22 8.47 -12.78 10.88
C PRO A 22 7.42 -11.87 10.25
N LYS A 23 6.99 -10.83 11.00
CA LYS A 23 6.00 -9.88 10.49
C LYS A 23 6.44 -9.32 9.14
N MET A 24 5.51 -9.18 8.22
CA MET A 24 5.70 -8.49 6.96
C MET A 24 5.12 -7.08 7.05
N ASP A 25 5.89 -6.09 6.60
CA ASP A 25 5.42 -4.71 6.45
C ASP A 25 5.23 -4.39 4.96
N LEU A 26 4.32 -3.48 4.63
CA LEU A 26 4.16 -2.96 3.28
C LEU A 26 4.54 -1.49 3.25
N LEU A 27 5.78 -1.16 2.97
CA LEU A 27 6.28 0.21 2.91
C LEU A 27 6.38 0.73 1.47
N ALA A 28 6.64 -0.16 0.52
CA ALA A 28 6.62 0.05 -0.93
C ALA A 28 5.92 -1.12 -1.62
N ILE A 29 5.54 -0.97 -2.89
CA ILE A 29 4.75 -1.98 -3.59
C ILE A 29 5.53 -3.29 -3.85
N ASP A 30 6.84 -3.21 -3.97
CA ASP A 30 7.73 -4.36 -4.19
C ASP A 30 7.97 -5.21 -2.93
N ASP A 31 7.48 -4.78 -1.76
CA ASP A 31 7.45 -5.62 -0.55
C ASP A 31 6.52 -6.85 -0.70
N PHE A 32 5.65 -6.88 -1.72
CA PHE A 32 4.80 -8.05 -2.03
C PHE A 32 5.51 -9.25 -2.64
N ASP A 33 6.78 -9.14 -3.00
CA ASP A 33 7.67 -10.22 -3.44
C ASP A 33 7.00 -11.32 -4.31
N GLY A 34 6.35 -10.90 -5.40
CA GLY A 34 5.71 -11.81 -6.37
C GLY A 34 4.22 -12.11 -6.12
N GLU A 35 3.64 -11.68 -5.02
CA GLU A 35 2.21 -11.93 -4.69
C GLU A 35 1.25 -10.86 -5.19
N LEU A 36 1.77 -9.78 -5.78
CA LEU A 36 0.96 -8.63 -6.23
C LEU A 36 -0.15 -9.03 -7.22
N GLN A 37 0.11 -9.96 -8.15
CA GLN A 37 -0.90 -10.42 -9.09
C GLN A 37 -2.05 -11.15 -8.37
N GLN A 38 -1.73 -12.03 -7.45
CA GLN A 38 -2.71 -12.77 -6.66
C GLN A 38 -3.59 -11.83 -5.82
N LEU A 39 -2.97 -10.81 -5.23
CA LEU A 39 -3.69 -9.76 -4.49
C LEU A 39 -4.71 -9.03 -5.38
N ILE A 40 -4.31 -8.64 -6.60
CA ILE A 40 -5.18 -7.99 -7.57
C ILE A 40 -6.35 -8.91 -7.95
N ASP A 41 -6.09 -10.18 -8.24
CA ASP A 41 -7.10 -11.16 -8.62
C ASP A 41 -8.15 -11.38 -7.50
N TRP A 42 -7.71 -11.46 -6.26
CA TRP A 42 -8.59 -11.56 -5.11
C TRP A 42 -9.44 -10.29 -4.91
N ALA A 43 -8.82 -9.12 -5.06
CA ALA A 43 -9.55 -7.85 -4.96
C ALA A 43 -10.64 -7.71 -6.04
N ILE A 44 -10.34 -8.15 -7.28
CA ILE A 44 -11.31 -8.21 -8.37
C ILE A 44 -12.43 -9.19 -8.04
N ARG A 45 -12.10 -10.39 -7.53
CA ARG A 45 -13.10 -11.37 -7.10
C ARG A 45 -13.99 -10.82 -5.99
N MET A 46 -13.40 -10.18 -5.00
CA MET A 46 -14.12 -9.58 -3.88
C MET A 46 -15.13 -8.51 -4.33
N LYS A 47 -14.79 -7.79 -5.40
CA LYS A 47 -15.65 -6.76 -6.00
C LYS A 47 -16.80 -7.32 -6.80
N ASN A 48 -16.63 -8.51 -7.40
CA ASN A 48 -17.57 -9.07 -8.39
C ASN A 48 -18.36 -10.29 -7.86
N ASP A 49 -18.02 -10.81 -6.69
CA ASP A 49 -18.66 -11.99 -6.07
C ASP A 49 -19.12 -11.63 -4.65
N ASP A 50 -20.40 -11.23 -4.54
CA ASP A 50 -20.99 -10.85 -3.26
C ASP A 50 -20.94 -11.99 -2.23
N GLY A 51 -21.12 -13.24 -2.66
CA GLY A 51 -21.05 -14.42 -1.78
C GLY A 51 -19.66 -14.63 -1.20
N PHE A 52 -18.61 -14.40 -2.00
CA PHE A 52 -17.23 -14.40 -1.53
C PHE A 52 -16.99 -13.23 -0.57
N ALA A 53 -17.37 -12.03 -0.94
CA ALA A 53 -17.17 -10.83 -0.10
C ALA A 53 -17.87 -10.94 1.27
N ASP A 54 -19.06 -11.53 1.31
CA ASP A 54 -19.81 -11.71 2.56
C ASP A 54 -19.24 -12.79 3.48
N SER A 55 -18.69 -13.86 2.90
CA SER A 55 -18.10 -14.98 3.65
C SER A 55 -16.64 -14.73 4.08
N PHE A 56 -15.95 -13.85 3.39
CA PHE A 56 -14.52 -13.60 3.58
C PHE A 56 -14.27 -12.54 4.64
N LYS A 57 -13.97 -12.96 5.88
CA LYS A 57 -13.78 -12.10 7.06
C LYS A 57 -12.42 -12.35 7.73
N PRO A 58 -11.30 -12.13 7.03
CA PRO A 58 -9.96 -12.46 7.54
C PRO A 58 -9.52 -11.58 8.71
N LEU A 59 -10.18 -10.45 8.96
CA LEU A 59 -9.89 -9.55 10.08
C LEU A 59 -10.86 -9.73 11.26
N ASP A 60 -11.63 -10.82 11.29
CA ASP A 60 -12.59 -11.05 12.38
C ASP A 60 -11.88 -11.07 13.75
N GLY A 61 -12.36 -10.23 14.65
CA GLY A 61 -11.77 -10.04 15.99
C GLY A 61 -10.50 -9.18 16.05
N MET A 62 -10.01 -8.66 14.91
CA MET A 62 -8.80 -7.82 14.85
C MET A 62 -9.13 -6.33 14.90
N SER A 63 -8.24 -5.55 15.51
CA SER A 63 -8.28 -4.09 15.58
C SER A 63 -7.16 -3.49 14.74
N ILE A 64 -7.52 -2.65 13.75
CA ILE A 64 -6.57 -2.01 12.83
C ILE A 64 -6.53 -0.51 13.09
N GLY A 65 -5.37 -0.02 13.52
CA GLY A 65 -5.12 1.41 13.74
C GLY A 65 -4.69 2.12 12.47
N SER A 66 -5.33 3.24 12.15
CA SER A 66 -4.98 4.06 10.98
C SER A 66 -4.55 5.46 11.43
N ILE A 67 -3.27 5.77 11.29
CA ILE A 67 -2.66 7.05 11.68
C ILE A 67 -2.63 7.99 10.47
N TYR A 68 -3.09 9.23 10.65
CA TYR A 68 -3.12 10.25 9.59
C TYR A 68 -2.46 11.55 10.04
N GLU A 69 -1.33 11.90 9.45
CA GLU A 69 -0.71 13.23 9.59
C GLU A 69 -1.28 14.24 8.58
N LYS A 70 -1.68 13.75 7.41
CA LYS A 70 -2.26 14.57 6.34
C LYS A 70 -3.77 14.33 6.25
N PRO A 71 -4.59 15.38 6.07
CA PRO A 71 -6.01 15.21 5.76
C PRO A 71 -6.21 14.32 4.53
N SER A 72 -7.11 13.36 4.63
CA SER A 72 -7.46 12.48 3.52
C SER A 72 -8.86 11.92 3.70
N THR A 73 -9.78 12.31 2.83
CA THR A 73 -11.15 11.78 2.85
C THR A 73 -11.19 10.38 2.25
N ARG A 74 -10.65 10.20 1.05
CA ARG A 74 -10.72 8.93 0.31
C ARG A 74 -9.99 7.81 1.04
N THR A 75 -8.71 8.00 1.36
CA THR A 75 -7.89 6.99 2.06
C THR A 75 -8.52 6.59 3.39
N ARG A 76 -8.97 7.60 4.18
CA ARG A 76 -9.61 7.33 5.47
C ARG A 76 -10.87 6.47 5.33
N VAL A 77 -11.79 6.89 4.47
CA VAL A 77 -13.05 6.15 4.25
C VAL A 77 -12.78 4.76 3.69
N SER A 78 -11.80 4.62 2.77
CA SER A 78 -11.45 3.33 2.19
C SER A 78 -10.95 2.34 3.25
N PHE A 79 -10.03 2.76 4.15
CA PHE A 79 -9.54 1.90 5.22
C PHE A 79 -10.63 1.59 6.25
N GLU A 80 -11.39 2.59 6.71
CA GLU A 80 -12.46 2.37 7.68
C GLU A 80 -13.51 1.38 7.16
N VAL A 81 -13.98 1.58 5.93
CA VAL A 81 -14.98 0.68 5.31
C VAL A 81 -14.38 -0.68 4.99
N GLY A 82 -13.14 -0.72 4.47
CA GLY A 82 -12.45 -1.94 4.10
C GLY A 82 -12.25 -2.86 5.31
N VAL A 83 -11.66 -2.35 6.38
CA VAL A 83 -11.46 -3.10 7.64
C VAL A 83 -12.78 -3.63 8.19
N SER A 84 -13.83 -2.79 8.24
CA SER A 84 -15.15 -3.21 8.71
C SER A 84 -15.76 -4.32 7.84
N LYS A 85 -15.64 -4.23 6.53
CA LYS A 85 -16.16 -5.24 5.60
C LYS A 85 -15.44 -6.58 5.72
N LEU A 86 -14.18 -6.56 6.15
CA LEU A 86 -13.40 -7.77 6.44
C LEU A 86 -13.64 -8.37 7.83
N GLY A 87 -14.53 -7.79 8.60
CA GLY A 87 -14.85 -8.25 9.96
C GLY A 87 -14.01 -7.60 11.06
N GLY A 88 -13.03 -6.75 10.72
CA GLY A 88 -12.19 -6.07 11.68
C GLY A 88 -12.80 -4.78 12.24
N GLN A 89 -12.18 -4.24 13.28
CA GLN A 89 -12.53 -2.97 13.88
C GLN A 89 -11.52 -1.89 13.45
N PRO A 90 -11.94 -0.88 12.65
CA PRO A 90 -11.06 0.22 12.31
C PRO A 90 -10.99 1.24 13.45
N LEU A 91 -9.78 1.73 13.73
CA LEU A 91 -9.51 2.78 14.71
C LEU A 91 -8.76 3.92 14.01
N THR A 92 -9.40 5.06 13.85
CA THR A 92 -8.77 6.24 13.23
C THR A 92 -8.08 7.11 14.27
N LEU A 93 -6.79 7.37 14.03
CA LEU A 93 -5.93 8.20 14.87
C LEU A 93 -5.45 9.41 14.06
N LEU A 94 -5.93 10.59 14.38
CA LEU A 94 -5.43 11.82 13.76
C LEU A 94 -4.20 12.29 14.53
N ALA A 95 -3.13 12.66 13.83
CA ALA A 95 -1.88 13.11 14.47
C ALA A 95 -2.08 14.31 15.41
N ASN A 96 -3.12 15.12 15.17
CA ASN A 96 -3.48 16.22 16.08
C ASN A 96 -4.10 15.77 17.40
N ASP A 97 -4.68 14.57 17.44
CA ASP A 97 -5.38 14.02 18.61
C ASP A 97 -4.49 13.08 19.43
N ILE A 98 -3.33 12.70 18.89
CA ILE A 98 -2.33 11.84 19.55
C ILE A 98 -1.03 12.60 19.78
N GLN A 99 -0.11 11.98 20.54
CA GLN A 99 1.16 12.61 20.94
C GLN A 99 2.31 12.36 19.97
N LEU A 100 2.07 11.69 18.86
CA LEU A 100 3.06 11.29 17.84
C LEU A 100 3.90 12.50 17.37
N GLY A 101 5.22 12.36 17.47
CA GLY A 101 6.17 13.38 17.05
C GLY A 101 6.16 14.69 17.88
N LYS A 102 5.40 14.75 18.98
CA LYS A 102 5.32 15.91 19.88
C LYS A 102 6.01 15.61 21.21
N SER A 103 5.32 14.92 22.11
CA SER A 103 5.84 14.48 23.41
C SER A 103 6.17 12.99 23.46
N GLU A 104 5.84 12.26 22.41
CA GLU A 104 6.09 10.82 22.26
C GLU A 104 6.83 10.58 20.95
N SER A 105 7.88 9.75 20.98
CA SER A 105 8.62 9.37 19.79
C SER A 105 7.79 8.40 18.90
N ILE A 106 8.12 8.33 17.59
CA ILE A 106 7.51 7.35 16.69
C ILE A 106 7.74 5.92 17.21
N ALA A 107 8.94 5.66 17.74
CA ALA A 107 9.31 4.36 18.31
C ALA A 107 8.44 3.99 19.52
N ASP A 108 8.22 4.92 20.45
CA ASP A 108 7.38 4.68 21.62
C ASP A 108 5.91 4.49 21.22
N THR A 109 5.40 5.33 20.31
CA THR A 109 4.05 5.19 19.76
C THR A 109 3.87 3.83 19.10
N ALA A 110 4.83 3.37 18.29
CA ALA A 110 4.79 2.04 17.66
C ALA A 110 4.72 0.91 18.70
N ALA A 111 5.59 0.96 19.72
CA ALA A 111 5.64 -0.03 20.77
C ALA A 111 4.33 -0.08 21.61
N VAL A 112 3.74 1.08 21.91
CA VAL A 112 2.48 1.17 22.66
C VAL A 112 1.31 0.66 21.81
N LEU A 113 1.14 1.16 20.59
CA LEU A 113 0.03 0.79 19.70
C LEU A 113 0.03 -0.70 19.36
N SER A 114 1.21 -1.29 19.17
CA SER A 114 1.36 -2.73 18.91
C SER A 114 0.82 -3.63 20.03
N ARG A 115 0.55 -3.11 21.23
CA ARG A 115 -0.05 -3.86 22.33
C ARG A 115 -1.57 -3.85 22.32
N PHE A 116 -2.17 -2.98 21.55
CA PHE A 116 -3.62 -2.80 21.47
C PHE A 116 -4.20 -3.16 20.11
N MET A 117 -3.36 -3.14 19.06
CA MET A 117 -3.78 -3.31 17.68
C MET A 117 -3.11 -4.51 17.04
N ASP A 118 -3.75 -5.04 16.02
CA ASP A 118 -3.28 -6.19 15.26
C ASP A 118 -2.55 -5.80 13.99
N GLY A 119 -2.72 -4.57 13.52
CA GLY A 119 -2.01 -3.95 12.41
C GLY A 119 -2.15 -2.45 12.46
N ILE A 120 -1.21 -1.75 11.82
CA ILE A 120 -1.18 -0.28 11.79
C ILE A 120 -1.04 0.17 10.33
N THR A 121 -1.88 1.13 9.91
CA THR A 121 -1.68 1.86 8.66
C THR A 121 -1.22 3.26 8.98
N TYR A 122 -0.26 3.79 8.22
CA TYR A 122 0.30 5.11 8.50
C TYR A 122 0.38 5.96 7.22
N ARG A 123 -0.31 7.10 7.24
CA ARG A 123 -0.20 8.15 6.22
C ARG A 123 0.58 9.32 6.79
N CYS A 124 1.84 9.43 6.40
CA CYS A 124 2.82 10.35 6.96
C CYS A 124 3.30 11.41 5.95
N PHE A 125 4.13 12.34 6.43
CA PHE A 125 4.84 13.26 5.57
C PHE A 125 6.11 12.64 5.01
N GLY A 126 7.00 12.14 5.86
CA GLY A 126 8.26 11.55 5.46
C GLY A 126 8.22 10.03 5.41
N HIS A 127 8.84 9.42 4.41
CA HIS A 127 8.93 7.95 4.33
C HIS A 127 9.75 7.37 5.50
N SER A 128 10.76 8.11 5.99
CA SER A 128 11.52 7.74 7.19
C SER A 128 10.64 7.48 8.41
N ASP A 129 9.52 8.18 8.53
CA ASP A 129 8.64 8.08 9.69
C ASP A 129 7.87 6.75 9.69
N VAL A 130 7.37 6.30 8.54
CA VAL A 130 6.72 4.99 8.43
C VAL A 130 7.75 3.86 8.56
N GLN A 131 8.97 4.03 8.09
CA GLN A 131 10.07 3.09 8.31
C GLN A 131 10.42 2.96 9.79
N GLU A 132 10.52 4.08 10.51
CA GLU A 132 10.80 4.07 11.94
C GLU A 132 9.66 3.43 12.73
N LEU A 133 8.41 3.70 12.36
CA LEU A 133 7.25 3.06 12.97
C LEU A 133 7.25 1.54 12.71
N ALA A 134 7.52 1.10 11.49
CA ALA A 134 7.61 -0.31 11.12
C ALA A 134 8.72 -1.04 11.91
N LYS A 135 9.87 -0.42 12.03
CA LYS A 135 11.02 -0.99 12.75
C LYS A 135 10.73 -1.26 14.23
N HIS A 136 9.92 -0.44 14.89
CA HIS A 136 9.61 -0.54 16.31
C HIS A 136 8.24 -1.16 16.61
N SER A 137 7.43 -1.39 15.61
CA SER A 137 6.15 -2.10 15.73
C SER A 137 6.36 -3.62 15.82
N SER A 138 5.65 -4.28 16.72
CA SER A 138 5.57 -5.74 16.77
C SER A 138 4.42 -6.32 15.92
N VAL A 139 3.61 -5.45 15.30
CA VAL A 139 2.53 -5.80 14.39
C VAL A 139 2.82 -5.21 12.99
N PRO A 140 2.24 -5.78 11.92
CA PRO A 140 2.41 -5.29 10.56
C PRO A 140 2.09 -3.81 10.40
N VAL A 141 2.91 -3.12 9.60
CA VAL A 141 2.74 -1.71 9.25
C VAL A 141 2.55 -1.56 7.75
N ILE A 142 1.53 -0.80 7.36
CA ILE A 142 1.19 -0.51 5.98
C ILE A 142 1.35 0.97 5.71
N ASN A 143 2.16 1.31 4.71
CA ASN A 143 2.27 2.67 4.19
C ASN A 143 1.00 3.07 3.44
N ALA A 144 0.14 3.85 4.07
CA ALA A 144 -1.06 4.39 3.44
C ALA A 144 -0.77 5.59 2.50
N LEU A 145 0.37 6.20 2.60
CA LEU A 145 1.07 7.16 1.74
C LEU A 145 2.21 7.81 2.51
N SER A 146 3.35 7.94 1.87
CA SER A 146 4.47 8.82 2.26
C SER A 146 4.86 9.75 1.10
N ASP A 147 5.92 10.54 1.25
CA ASP A 147 6.48 11.34 0.16
C ASP A 147 7.14 10.49 -0.94
N MET A 148 7.69 9.32 -0.60
CA MET A 148 8.41 8.44 -1.53
C MET A 148 7.54 7.34 -2.14
N HIS A 149 6.52 6.84 -1.42
CA HIS A 149 5.76 5.65 -1.80
C HIS A 149 4.25 5.79 -1.56
N HIS A 150 3.46 5.16 -2.43
CA HIS A 150 2.00 5.00 -2.28
C HIS A 150 1.56 3.62 -2.80
N PRO A 151 1.97 2.52 -2.13
CA PRO A 151 1.75 1.16 -2.62
C PRO A 151 0.28 0.83 -2.89
N CYS A 152 -0.60 1.25 -2.00
CA CYS A 152 -2.04 1.02 -2.16
C CYS A 152 -2.63 1.68 -3.43
N GLN A 153 -2.09 2.84 -3.86
CA GLN A 153 -2.54 3.50 -5.08
C GLN A 153 -2.08 2.74 -6.32
N ALA A 154 -0.81 2.34 -6.38
CA ALA A 154 -0.28 1.58 -7.50
C ALA A 154 -1.03 0.25 -7.69
N ALA A 155 -1.31 -0.47 -6.61
CA ALA A 155 -2.11 -1.69 -6.64
C ALA A 155 -3.55 -1.42 -7.14
N ALA A 156 -4.19 -0.32 -6.72
CA ALA A 156 -5.53 0.07 -7.18
C ALA A 156 -5.55 0.47 -8.67
N ASP A 157 -4.51 1.13 -9.15
CA ASP A 157 -4.37 1.50 -10.56
C ASP A 157 -4.23 0.24 -11.42
N LEU A 158 -3.38 -0.71 -11.03
CA LEU A 158 -3.21 -1.97 -11.74
C LEU A 158 -4.47 -2.84 -11.71
N MET A 159 -5.16 -2.90 -10.57
CA MET A 159 -6.48 -3.55 -10.48
C MET A 159 -7.47 -2.93 -11.48
N THR A 160 -7.52 -1.60 -11.56
CA THR A 160 -8.41 -0.88 -12.49
C THR A 160 -8.04 -1.17 -13.95
N ILE A 161 -6.76 -1.21 -14.27
CA ILE A 161 -6.26 -1.58 -15.61
C ILE A 161 -6.69 -3.01 -15.93
N SER A 162 -6.47 -3.97 -15.03
CA SER A 162 -6.84 -5.37 -15.21
C SER A 162 -8.35 -5.57 -15.40
N GLU A 163 -9.19 -4.76 -14.77
CA GLU A 163 -10.65 -4.81 -14.95
C GLU A 163 -11.13 -4.25 -16.30
N LYS A 164 -10.34 -3.40 -16.95
CA LYS A 164 -10.75 -2.70 -18.17
C LYS A 164 -10.11 -3.23 -19.44
N ILE A 165 -9.02 -3.94 -19.29
CA ILE A 165 -8.22 -4.45 -20.41
C ILE A 165 -8.00 -5.95 -20.16
N ASP A 166 -8.57 -6.82 -21.00
CA ASP A 166 -8.54 -8.30 -20.89
C ASP A 166 -7.13 -8.91 -20.80
N SER A 167 -6.11 -8.18 -21.17
CA SER A 167 -4.72 -8.50 -20.88
C SER A 167 -3.91 -7.21 -20.91
N VAL A 168 -3.09 -6.98 -19.89
CA VAL A 168 -2.08 -5.90 -19.91
C VAL A 168 -0.94 -6.29 -20.86
N LYS A 169 -1.30 -6.63 -22.10
CA LYS A 169 -0.35 -6.82 -23.20
C LYS A 169 -0.12 -5.47 -23.86
N GLY A 170 0.81 -4.74 -23.31
CA GLY A 170 1.13 -3.41 -23.80
C GLY A 170 2.04 -2.70 -22.82
N HIS A 171 1.96 -1.40 -22.82
CA HIS A 171 2.71 -0.59 -21.88
C HIS A 171 1.79 0.38 -21.14
N VAL A 172 2.11 0.66 -19.90
CA VAL A 172 1.56 1.77 -19.14
C VAL A 172 2.28 3.05 -19.56
N SER A 173 1.57 4.15 -19.67
CA SER A 173 2.17 5.46 -19.96
C SER A 173 1.83 6.45 -18.83
N TRP A 174 2.86 7.12 -18.33
CA TRP A 174 2.74 8.19 -17.35
C TRP A 174 3.19 9.52 -17.94
N VAL A 175 2.41 10.57 -17.72
CA VAL A 175 2.78 11.94 -18.08
C VAL A 175 2.49 12.83 -16.88
N GLY A 176 3.52 13.41 -16.27
CA GLY A 176 3.38 14.26 -15.10
C GLY A 176 4.61 14.25 -14.21
N ASP A 177 4.43 14.64 -12.97
CA ASP A 177 5.44 14.70 -11.93
C ASP A 177 5.96 13.30 -11.54
N GLY A 178 7.28 13.17 -11.38
CA GLY A 178 7.94 11.94 -10.90
C GLY A 178 7.80 11.79 -9.39
N ASN A 179 6.58 11.51 -8.94
CA ASN A 179 6.21 11.48 -7.54
C ASN A 179 6.05 10.05 -6.97
N ASN A 180 5.64 9.95 -5.71
CA ASN A 180 5.42 8.70 -5.00
C ASN A 180 4.48 7.71 -5.71
N VAL A 181 3.50 8.18 -6.50
CA VAL A 181 2.61 7.30 -7.26
C VAL A 181 3.34 6.69 -8.45
N LEU A 182 4.13 7.49 -9.19
CA LEU A 182 4.96 6.97 -10.27
C LEU A 182 6.01 5.98 -9.75
N HIS A 183 6.61 6.25 -8.60
CA HIS A 183 7.59 5.36 -7.98
C HIS A 183 7.03 3.94 -7.80
N ASP A 184 5.92 3.80 -7.10
CA ASP A 184 5.31 2.48 -6.90
C ASP A 184 4.71 1.90 -8.17
N LEU A 185 4.20 2.72 -9.08
CA LEU A 185 3.70 2.22 -10.37
C LEU A 185 4.82 1.61 -11.21
N MET A 186 6.03 2.18 -11.21
CA MET A 186 7.20 1.62 -11.89
C MET A 186 7.62 0.28 -11.27
N LEU A 187 7.71 0.20 -9.94
CA LEU A 187 8.05 -1.02 -9.23
C LEU A 187 7.00 -2.11 -9.45
N ALA A 188 5.72 -1.76 -9.40
CA ALA A 188 4.62 -2.68 -9.66
C ALA A 188 4.58 -3.20 -11.10
N CYS A 189 4.82 -2.32 -12.09
CA CYS A 189 4.95 -2.73 -13.48
C CYS A 189 6.14 -3.68 -13.67
N ALA A 190 7.28 -3.40 -13.04
CA ALA A 190 8.46 -4.26 -13.07
C ALA A 190 8.18 -5.63 -12.46
N SER A 191 7.50 -5.68 -11.31
CA SER A 191 7.10 -6.94 -10.64
C SER A 191 6.18 -7.81 -11.49
N LEU A 192 5.26 -7.18 -12.26
CA LEU A 192 4.27 -7.89 -13.09
C LEU A 192 4.70 -8.10 -14.54
N GLY A 193 5.90 -7.73 -14.93
CA GLY A 193 6.35 -7.86 -16.31
C GLY A 193 5.65 -6.93 -17.30
N ILE A 194 5.25 -5.72 -16.87
CA ILE A 194 4.55 -4.72 -17.67
C ILE A 194 5.53 -3.61 -18.06
N ASP A 195 5.61 -3.30 -19.35
CA ASP A 195 6.40 -2.15 -19.82
C ASP A 195 5.80 -0.83 -19.32
N ILE A 196 6.66 0.10 -18.88
CA ILE A 196 6.22 1.45 -18.51
C ILE A 196 7.05 2.51 -19.26
N LYS A 197 6.34 3.50 -19.81
CA LYS A 197 6.93 4.70 -20.43
C LYS A 197 6.50 5.91 -19.62
N TYR A 198 7.45 6.76 -19.25
CA TYR A 198 7.09 7.98 -18.51
C TYR A 198 7.74 9.23 -19.12
N ALA A 199 7.04 10.34 -19.01
CA ALA A 199 7.51 11.67 -19.38
C ALA A 199 7.28 12.61 -18.20
N THR A 200 8.37 13.18 -17.69
CA THR A 200 8.36 14.12 -16.56
C THR A 200 8.97 15.46 -16.99
N PRO A 201 8.51 16.59 -16.44
CA PRO A 201 9.17 17.87 -16.66
C PRO A 201 10.58 17.90 -16.07
N ILE A 202 11.46 18.71 -16.63
CA ILE A 202 12.81 18.92 -16.09
C ILE A 202 12.72 19.43 -14.65
N GLY A 203 13.43 18.76 -13.72
CA GLY A 203 13.42 19.06 -12.28
C GLY A 203 12.29 18.37 -11.51
N PHE A 204 11.51 17.53 -12.19
CA PHE A 204 10.45 16.70 -11.60
C PHE A 204 10.63 15.22 -11.98
N GLU A 205 11.85 14.79 -12.16
CA GLU A 205 12.19 13.41 -12.44
C GLU A 205 11.86 12.51 -11.23
N PRO A 206 11.52 11.21 -11.45
CA PRO A 206 11.39 10.27 -10.37
C PRO A 206 12.74 10.05 -9.66
N ASP A 207 12.69 9.58 -8.43
CA ASP A 207 13.88 9.27 -7.66
C ASP A 207 14.77 8.24 -8.39
N ALA A 208 16.07 8.53 -8.48
CA ALA A 208 17.02 7.74 -9.26
C ALA A 208 17.23 6.32 -8.67
N ASP A 209 17.15 6.16 -7.36
CA ASP A 209 17.29 4.86 -6.70
C ASP A 209 16.07 3.98 -6.97
N ILE A 210 14.87 4.57 -7.02
CA ILE A 210 13.63 3.87 -7.40
C ILE A 210 13.69 3.42 -8.85
N VAL A 211 14.13 4.29 -9.76
CA VAL A 211 14.35 3.91 -11.18
C VAL A 211 15.32 2.76 -11.30
N SER A 212 16.45 2.81 -10.57
CA SER A 212 17.45 1.74 -10.55
C SER A 212 16.91 0.41 -10.02
N ARG A 213 16.10 0.46 -8.95
CA ARG A 213 15.39 -0.72 -8.42
C ARG A 213 14.46 -1.32 -9.47
N ALA A 214 13.60 -0.52 -10.08
CA ALA A 214 12.67 -0.98 -11.10
C ALA A 214 13.39 -1.60 -12.31
N VAL A 215 14.49 -1.00 -12.78
CA VAL A 215 15.33 -1.56 -13.85
C VAL A 215 15.94 -2.90 -13.44
N THR A 216 16.40 -3.04 -12.19
CA THR A 216 16.98 -4.28 -11.69
C THR A 216 15.95 -5.42 -11.60
N MET A 217 14.73 -5.10 -11.16
CA MET A 217 13.62 -6.06 -11.09
C MET A 217 13.15 -6.49 -12.49
N ALA A 218 13.25 -5.58 -13.45
CA ALA A 218 12.73 -5.70 -14.81
C ALA A 218 13.80 -6.20 -15.80
N SER A 219 14.57 -7.28 -15.47
CA SER A 219 15.74 -7.73 -16.25
C SER A 219 15.51 -7.89 -17.77
N ASP A 220 14.24 -7.95 -18.22
CA ASP A 220 13.84 -8.09 -19.63
C ASP A 220 12.77 -7.06 -20.09
N LEU A 221 12.48 -6.03 -19.27
CA LEU A 221 11.43 -5.05 -19.54
C LEU A 221 11.97 -3.71 -20.05
N SER A 222 11.15 -2.99 -20.79
CA SER A 222 11.48 -1.66 -21.29
C SER A 222 10.98 -0.58 -20.34
N LEU A 223 11.89 0.01 -19.56
CA LEU A 223 11.69 1.27 -18.86
C LEU A 223 12.18 2.40 -19.77
N ILE A 224 11.27 3.20 -20.33
CA ILE A 224 11.60 4.27 -21.26
C ILE A 224 11.21 5.62 -20.69
N HIS A 225 12.21 6.46 -20.43
CA HIS A 225 12.00 7.90 -20.21
C HIS A 225 11.92 8.63 -21.55
N ILE A 226 10.87 9.41 -21.75
CA ILE A 226 10.67 10.23 -22.96
C ILE A 226 10.89 11.70 -22.60
#